data_23c28a118457ada2e43b2b7c817dee35
#
_entry.id   23c28a118457ada2e43b2b7c817dee35
#
_cell.length_a   1.000
_cell.length_b   1.000
_cell.length_c   1.000
_cell.angle_alpha   90.00
_cell.angle_beta   90.00
_cell.angle_gamma   90.00
#
_symmetry.space_group_name_H-M   'P 1'
#
loop_
_entity.id
_entity.type
_entity.pdbx_description
1 polymer ?
#
loop_
_entity_poly.entity_id
_entity_poly.type
_entity_poly.pdbx_seq_one_letter_code
_entity_poly.pdbx_strand_id
1 'polypeptide(L)'
;IYAKEDFTEEDGNKASELEAEFADMNGWEAESDAAQLLNGLGIGTDLHYKTMAELNGSEKVKVLLAKALFGNPDILLLDEPTNHLDLDAIAWLEEFLINFENTVIVVSHDRYFLNKVCTQIADIDYAKIQLYAGNYDFWYESSQLIIKQMKEANKKKEEKIKELQEFISRFSANASKSKHWLL
;
A
#
# COMPACT_ATOMS: atom_id res chain seq x y z
N ILE A 1 -34.16 24.08 4.09
CA ILE A 1 -34.34 25.35 4.77
C ILE A 1 -35.29 26.26 3.94
N TYR A 2 -35.01 26.48 2.65
CA TYR A 2 -35.79 27.34 1.76
C TYR A 2 -37.25 26.88 1.52
N ALA A 3 -37.62 25.67 1.82
CA ALA A 3 -38.98 25.16 1.66
C ALA A 3 -39.87 25.34 2.93
N LYS A 4 -39.39 26.06 3.95
CA LYS A 4 -40.19 26.36 5.13
C LYS A 4 -41.23 27.43 4.82
N GLU A 5 -42.48 27.25 5.31
CA GLU A 5 -43.55 28.26 5.19
C GLU A 5 -43.24 29.53 6.02
N ASP A 6 -42.56 29.36 7.18
CA ASP A 6 -42.17 30.47 8.10
C ASP A 6 -40.64 30.71 8.00
N PHE A 7 -40.14 31.13 6.83
CA PHE A 7 -38.74 31.44 6.61
C PHE A 7 -38.33 32.72 7.38
N THR A 8 -37.34 32.55 8.26
CA THR A 8 -36.83 33.64 9.12
C THR A 8 -35.45 34.11 8.64
N GLU A 9 -34.99 35.30 9.14
CA GLU A 9 -33.66 35.82 8.89
C GLU A 9 -32.56 34.85 9.41
N GLU A 10 -32.86 34.17 10.52
CA GLU A 10 -31.97 33.16 11.09
C GLU A 10 -31.84 31.94 10.16
N ASP A 11 -32.92 31.50 9.53
CA ASP A 11 -32.91 30.45 8.50
C ASP A 11 -32.10 30.87 7.26
N GLY A 12 -32.16 32.15 6.89
CA GLY A 12 -31.36 32.73 5.80
C GLY A 12 -29.86 32.68 6.09
N ASN A 13 -29.46 33.10 7.28
CA ASN A 13 -28.07 33.09 7.71
C ASN A 13 -27.52 31.65 7.75
N LYS A 14 -28.30 30.75 8.32
CA LYS A 14 -27.92 29.32 8.35
C LYS A 14 -27.83 28.67 6.97
N ALA A 15 -28.70 29.05 6.05
CA ALA A 15 -28.64 28.55 4.66
C ALA A 15 -27.36 29.06 3.98
N SER A 16 -26.99 30.33 4.17
CA SER A 16 -25.76 30.90 3.61
C SER A 16 -24.49 30.22 4.18
N GLU A 17 -24.46 29.93 5.49
CA GLU A 17 -23.36 29.19 6.10
C GLU A 17 -23.22 27.78 5.49
N LEU A 18 -24.34 27.06 5.36
CA LEU A 18 -24.33 25.70 4.77
C LEU A 18 -23.95 25.70 3.28
N GLU A 19 -24.35 26.72 2.52
CA GLU A 19 -23.94 26.87 1.13
C GLU A 19 -22.43 27.15 1.00
N ALA A 20 -21.90 27.99 1.91
CA ALA A 20 -20.46 28.24 1.94
C ALA A 20 -19.66 26.98 2.32
N GLU A 21 -20.09 26.25 3.34
CA GLU A 21 -19.48 25.00 3.75
C GLU A 21 -19.56 23.95 2.62
N PHE A 22 -20.70 23.84 1.95
CA PHE A 22 -20.89 22.94 0.82
C PHE A 22 -19.99 23.30 -0.37
N ALA A 23 -19.80 24.60 -0.64
CA ALA A 23 -18.89 25.08 -1.67
C ALA A 23 -17.42 24.80 -1.30
N ASP A 24 -17.03 25.03 -0.04
CA ASP A 24 -15.67 24.76 0.45
C ASP A 24 -15.31 23.27 0.36
N MET A 25 -16.29 22.38 0.52
CA MET A 25 -16.12 20.93 0.31
C MET A 25 -16.20 20.50 -1.17
N ASN A 26 -16.24 21.43 -2.12
CA ASN A 26 -16.47 21.16 -3.55
C ASN A 26 -17.78 20.38 -3.83
N GLY A 27 -18.80 20.59 -3.01
CA GLY A 27 -20.05 19.82 -3.05
C GLY A 27 -20.83 19.97 -4.36
N TRP A 28 -20.71 21.11 -5.06
CA TRP A 28 -21.38 21.34 -6.34
C TRP A 28 -20.88 20.43 -7.46
N GLU A 29 -19.62 20.00 -7.43
CA GLU A 29 -18.99 19.12 -8.40
C GLU A 29 -19.05 17.63 -7.99
N ALA A 30 -19.57 17.33 -6.79
CA ALA A 30 -19.52 16.01 -6.19
C ALA A 30 -20.12 14.89 -7.08
N GLU A 31 -21.25 15.16 -7.78
CA GLU A 31 -21.85 14.19 -8.71
C GLU A 31 -20.96 13.96 -9.95
N SER A 32 -20.36 15.03 -10.46
CA SER A 32 -19.45 14.97 -11.59
C SER A 32 -18.20 14.19 -11.24
N ASP A 33 -17.59 14.47 -10.10
CA ASP A 33 -16.40 13.80 -9.58
C ASP A 33 -16.67 12.30 -9.34
N ALA A 34 -17.80 11.97 -8.72
CA ALA A 34 -18.21 10.59 -8.52
C ALA A 34 -18.41 9.85 -9.86
N ALA A 35 -19.05 10.50 -10.84
CA ALA A 35 -19.26 9.93 -12.16
C ALA A 35 -17.94 9.69 -12.90
N GLN A 36 -16.95 10.59 -12.79
CA GLN A 36 -15.62 10.43 -13.37
C GLN A 36 -14.89 9.23 -12.77
N LEU A 37 -14.89 9.08 -11.44
CA LEU A 37 -14.28 7.94 -10.74
C LEU A 37 -14.93 6.60 -11.16
N LEU A 38 -16.26 6.56 -11.20
CA LEU A 38 -17.01 5.36 -11.60
C LEU A 38 -16.70 4.97 -13.06
N ASN A 39 -16.75 5.94 -13.98
CA ASN A 39 -16.43 5.71 -15.40
C ASN A 39 -14.99 5.23 -15.59
N GLY A 40 -14.02 5.84 -14.90
CA GLY A 40 -12.62 5.44 -14.93
C GLY A 40 -12.39 4.01 -14.49
N LEU A 41 -13.13 3.55 -13.50
CA LEU A 41 -13.11 2.16 -13.03
C LEU A 41 -13.99 1.21 -13.88
N GLY A 42 -14.56 1.69 -15.00
CA GLY A 42 -15.35 0.88 -15.91
C GLY A 42 -16.78 0.58 -15.42
N ILE A 43 -17.33 1.43 -14.56
CA ILE A 43 -18.76 1.44 -14.21
C ILE A 43 -19.46 2.42 -15.14
N GLY A 44 -20.20 1.90 -16.10
CA GLY A 44 -20.93 2.70 -17.08
C GLY A 44 -22.06 3.54 -16.46
N THR A 45 -22.42 4.63 -17.15
CA THR A 45 -23.44 5.58 -16.69
C THR A 45 -24.83 4.96 -16.48
N ASP A 46 -25.13 3.84 -17.15
CA ASP A 46 -26.35 3.05 -16.97
C ASP A 46 -26.44 2.38 -15.59
N LEU A 47 -25.30 2.24 -14.90
CA LEU A 47 -25.20 1.66 -13.55
C LEU A 47 -25.18 2.71 -12.44
N HIS A 48 -24.92 3.99 -12.73
CA HIS A 48 -24.71 5.03 -11.70
C HIS A 48 -25.92 5.24 -10.79
N TYR A 49 -27.13 4.98 -11.27
CA TYR A 49 -28.35 5.14 -10.49
C TYR A 49 -28.91 3.84 -9.92
N LYS A 50 -28.18 2.72 -10.11
CA LYS A 50 -28.55 1.44 -9.50
C LYS A 50 -28.14 1.39 -8.03
N THR A 51 -28.92 0.64 -7.26
CA THR A 51 -28.54 0.34 -5.87
C THR A 51 -27.44 -0.71 -5.81
N MET A 52 -26.66 -0.72 -4.72
CA MET A 52 -25.62 -1.74 -4.51
C MET A 52 -26.16 -3.18 -4.57
N ALA A 53 -27.46 -3.40 -4.28
CA ALA A 53 -28.08 -4.72 -4.36
C ALA A 53 -28.20 -5.23 -5.80
N GLU A 54 -28.36 -4.34 -6.78
CA GLU A 54 -28.54 -4.64 -8.20
C GLU A 54 -27.21 -4.85 -8.96
N LEU A 55 -26.09 -4.49 -8.34
CA LEU A 55 -24.76 -4.65 -8.91
C LEU A 55 -24.23 -6.07 -8.68
N ASN A 56 -23.43 -6.58 -9.61
CA ASN A 56 -22.68 -7.82 -9.45
C ASN A 56 -21.46 -7.65 -8.51
N GLY A 57 -20.79 -8.74 -8.17
CA GLY A 57 -19.67 -8.73 -7.21
C GLY A 57 -18.49 -7.83 -7.64
N SER A 58 -18.11 -7.89 -8.91
CA SER A 58 -17.01 -7.07 -9.45
C SER A 58 -17.39 -5.58 -9.49
N GLU A 59 -18.60 -5.26 -9.93
CA GLU A 59 -19.09 -3.88 -9.93
C GLU A 59 -19.12 -3.28 -8.52
N LYS A 60 -19.55 -4.06 -7.53
CA LYS A 60 -19.54 -3.64 -6.12
C LYS A 60 -18.14 -3.25 -5.64
N VAL A 61 -17.12 -4.06 -5.97
CA VAL A 61 -15.72 -3.77 -5.60
C VAL A 61 -15.26 -2.46 -6.24
N LYS A 62 -15.54 -2.27 -7.53
CA LYS A 62 -15.21 -1.04 -8.27
C LYS A 62 -15.88 0.20 -7.65
N VAL A 63 -17.15 0.11 -7.28
CA VAL A 63 -17.88 1.21 -6.61
C VAL A 63 -17.30 1.50 -5.21
N LEU A 64 -16.92 0.47 -4.44
CA LEU A 64 -16.28 0.68 -3.14
C LEU A 64 -14.90 1.32 -3.29
N LEU A 65 -14.15 0.97 -4.33
CA LEU A 65 -12.88 1.63 -4.66
C LEU A 65 -13.12 3.09 -5.05
N ALA A 66 -14.08 3.39 -5.94
CA ALA A 66 -14.45 4.77 -6.29
C ALA A 66 -14.80 5.60 -5.03
N LYS A 67 -15.55 5.01 -4.11
CA LYS A 67 -15.87 5.65 -2.83
C LYS A 67 -14.64 5.97 -1.99
N ALA A 68 -13.64 5.09 -1.97
CA ALA A 68 -12.39 5.32 -1.24
C ALA A 68 -11.53 6.44 -1.86
N LEU A 69 -11.60 6.61 -3.18
CA LEU A 69 -10.87 7.64 -3.92
C LEU A 69 -11.58 9.00 -3.90
N PHE A 70 -12.88 9.03 -3.59
CA PHE A 70 -13.70 10.23 -3.63
C PHE A 70 -13.31 11.24 -2.54
N GLY A 71 -13.34 12.53 -2.88
CA GLY A 71 -13.14 13.62 -1.93
C GLY A 71 -11.66 13.90 -1.58
N ASN A 72 -10.72 13.38 -2.37
CA ASN A 72 -9.27 13.63 -2.23
C ASN A 72 -8.77 13.45 -0.79
N PRO A 73 -8.86 12.22 -0.23
CA PRO A 73 -8.48 11.96 1.16
C PRO A 73 -7.00 12.26 1.43
N ASP A 74 -6.64 12.73 2.62
CA ASP A 74 -5.26 12.99 3.02
C ASP A 74 -4.40 11.72 3.04
N ILE A 75 -5.01 10.59 3.40
CA ILE A 75 -4.36 9.28 3.45
C ILE A 75 -5.27 8.24 2.80
N LEU A 76 -4.74 7.57 1.78
CA LEU A 76 -5.42 6.50 1.07
C LEU A 76 -4.75 5.16 1.37
N LEU A 77 -5.52 4.20 1.89
CA LEU A 77 -5.06 2.85 2.19
C LEU A 77 -5.73 1.87 1.23
N LEU A 78 -4.94 1.18 0.41
CA LEU A 78 -5.42 0.24 -0.60
C LEU A 78 -4.80 -1.15 -0.35
N ASP A 79 -5.66 -2.15 -0.22
CA ASP A 79 -5.27 -3.54 -0.09
C ASP A 79 -5.73 -4.33 -1.32
N GLU A 80 -4.76 -4.82 -2.10
CA GLU A 80 -4.96 -5.53 -3.37
C GLU A 80 -5.94 -4.82 -4.33
N PRO A 81 -5.74 -3.51 -4.64
CA PRO A 81 -6.72 -2.72 -5.37
C PRO A 81 -6.92 -3.15 -6.82
N THR A 82 -5.99 -3.89 -7.40
CA THR A 82 -6.07 -4.41 -8.78
C THR A 82 -6.94 -5.66 -8.90
N ASN A 83 -7.28 -6.30 -7.78
CA ASN A 83 -8.15 -7.47 -7.80
C ASN A 83 -9.53 -7.10 -8.34
N HIS A 84 -10.04 -7.93 -9.25
CA HIS A 84 -11.33 -7.76 -9.92
C HIS A 84 -11.44 -6.55 -10.86
N LEU A 85 -10.35 -5.87 -11.18
CA LEU A 85 -10.29 -4.84 -12.21
C LEU A 85 -9.88 -5.47 -13.56
N ASP A 86 -10.41 -4.92 -14.65
CA ASP A 86 -9.91 -5.16 -16.00
C ASP A 86 -8.68 -4.28 -16.28
N LEU A 87 -8.00 -4.53 -17.39
CA LEU A 87 -6.76 -3.84 -17.74
C LEU A 87 -6.96 -2.32 -17.92
N ASP A 88 -8.10 -1.90 -18.41
CA ASP A 88 -8.40 -0.48 -18.63
C ASP A 88 -8.60 0.23 -17.28
N ALA A 89 -9.32 -0.40 -16.35
CA ALA A 89 -9.51 0.12 -15.00
C ALA A 89 -8.20 0.13 -14.19
N ILE A 90 -7.32 -0.88 -14.37
CA ILE A 90 -5.98 -0.88 -13.76
C ILE A 90 -5.16 0.29 -14.30
N ALA A 91 -5.11 0.48 -15.62
CA ALA A 91 -4.36 1.57 -16.24
C ALA A 91 -4.87 2.94 -15.77
N TRP A 92 -6.17 3.11 -15.66
CA TRP A 92 -6.78 4.32 -15.12
C TRP A 92 -6.41 4.55 -13.65
N LEU A 93 -6.46 3.49 -12.81
CA LEU A 93 -6.10 3.58 -11.39
C LEU A 93 -4.62 3.94 -11.22
N GLU A 94 -3.73 3.37 -12.03
CA GLU A 94 -2.30 3.71 -12.03
C GLU A 94 -2.11 5.20 -12.30
N GLU A 95 -2.75 5.75 -13.34
CA GLU A 95 -2.65 7.16 -13.69
C GLU A 95 -3.24 8.05 -12.59
N PHE A 96 -4.36 7.65 -12.00
CA PHE A 96 -4.97 8.35 -10.87
C PHE A 96 -4.00 8.43 -9.69
N LEU A 97 -3.37 7.30 -9.30
CA LEU A 97 -2.46 7.25 -8.15
C LEU A 97 -1.14 7.97 -8.39
N ILE A 98 -0.63 7.99 -9.62
CA ILE A 98 0.58 8.76 -9.99
C ILE A 98 0.34 10.26 -9.81
N ASN A 99 -0.86 10.73 -10.12
CA ASN A 99 -1.24 12.14 -10.01
C ASN A 99 -1.83 12.52 -8.63
N PHE A 100 -1.98 11.56 -7.72
CA PHE A 100 -2.53 11.78 -6.41
C PHE A 100 -1.50 12.50 -5.52
N GLU A 101 -1.85 13.69 -5.03
CA GLU A 101 -0.89 14.56 -4.31
C GLU A 101 -0.66 14.14 -2.85
N ASN A 102 -1.62 13.43 -2.26
CA ASN A 102 -1.59 13.04 -0.85
C ASN A 102 -0.92 11.67 -0.63
N THR A 103 -0.90 11.20 0.61
CA THR A 103 -0.23 9.94 0.97
C THR A 103 -1.05 8.72 0.54
N VAL A 104 -0.43 7.81 -0.22
CA VAL A 104 -1.00 6.52 -0.59
C VAL A 104 -0.16 5.39 -0.01
N ILE A 105 -0.82 4.44 0.65
CA ILE A 105 -0.22 3.19 1.10
C ILE A 105 -0.94 2.05 0.38
N VAL A 106 -0.19 1.29 -0.42
CA VAL A 106 -0.70 0.17 -1.20
C VAL A 106 -0.08 -1.13 -0.73
N VAL A 107 -0.91 -2.15 -0.54
CA VAL A 107 -0.49 -3.55 -0.42
C VAL A 107 -0.92 -4.26 -1.69
N SER A 108 0.02 -4.88 -2.42
CA SER A 108 -0.29 -5.64 -3.62
C SER A 108 0.75 -6.71 -3.92
N HIS A 109 0.33 -7.77 -4.60
CA HIS A 109 1.20 -8.79 -5.20
C HIS A 109 1.51 -8.51 -6.67
N ASP A 110 0.89 -7.52 -7.26
CA ASP A 110 1.13 -7.10 -8.65
C ASP A 110 2.38 -6.22 -8.76
N ARG A 111 3.47 -6.84 -9.23
CA ARG A 111 4.77 -6.16 -9.38
C ARG A 111 4.73 -5.03 -10.40
N TYR A 112 3.98 -5.19 -11.48
CA TYR A 112 3.88 -4.18 -12.54
C TYR A 112 3.18 -2.94 -12.02
N PHE A 113 2.08 -3.13 -11.30
CA PHE A 113 1.37 -2.07 -10.62
C PHE A 113 2.25 -1.35 -9.60
N LEU A 114 2.92 -2.09 -8.69
CA LEU A 114 3.83 -1.50 -7.69
C LEU A 114 4.99 -0.74 -8.33
N ASN A 115 5.57 -1.26 -9.41
CA ASN A 115 6.65 -0.59 -10.13
C ASN A 115 6.23 0.75 -10.71
N LYS A 116 4.97 0.86 -11.12
CA LYS A 116 4.47 2.04 -11.80
C LYS A 116 4.02 3.14 -10.85
N VAL A 117 3.40 2.76 -9.72
CA VAL A 117 2.78 3.72 -8.80
C VAL A 117 3.62 4.03 -7.56
N CYS A 118 4.50 3.11 -7.11
CA CYS A 118 5.22 3.30 -5.85
C CYS A 118 6.51 4.08 -6.04
N THR A 119 6.73 5.06 -5.17
CA THR A 119 7.99 5.82 -5.04
C THR A 119 8.85 5.32 -3.88
N GLN A 120 8.26 4.53 -2.98
CA GLN A 120 8.94 3.89 -1.85
C GLN A 120 8.34 2.50 -1.61
N ILE A 121 9.15 1.57 -1.13
CA ILE A 121 8.72 0.23 -0.71
C ILE A 121 8.97 0.07 0.79
N ALA A 122 7.94 -0.32 1.52
CA ALA A 122 8.04 -0.71 2.93
C ALA A 122 8.12 -2.24 3.01
N ASP A 123 9.29 -2.75 3.37
CA ASP A 123 9.53 -4.18 3.57
C ASP A 123 9.33 -4.54 5.04
N ILE A 124 8.49 -5.53 5.30
CA ILE A 124 8.16 -6.00 6.64
C ILE A 124 8.74 -7.39 6.81
N ASP A 125 9.91 -7.48 7.45
CA ASP A 125 10.58 -8.75 7.72
C ASP A 125 11.20 -8.78 9.12
N TYR A 126 11.26 -9.96 9.75
CA TYR A 126 11.80 -10.16 11.10
C TYR A 126 11.28 -9.16 12.16
N ALA A 127 9.98 -8.85 12.13
CA ALA A 127 9.32 -7.85 13.00
C ALA A 127 9.92 -6.43 12.92
N LYS A 128 10.49 -6.07 11.78
CA LYS A 128 10.99 -4.74 11.46
C LYS A 128 10.38 -4.24 10.17
N ILE A 129 10.20 -2.92 10.09
CA ILE A 129 9.79 -2.24 8.88
C ILE A 129 11.00 -1.50 8.34
N GLN A 130 11.38 -1.78 7.11
CA GLN A 130 12.47 -1.10 6.43
C GLN A 130 11.96 -0.39 5.18
N LEU A 131 12.23 0.90 5.07
CA LEU A 131 11.83 1.71 3.92
C LEU A 131 12.97 1.76 2.90
N TYR A 132 12.62 1.54 1.64
CA TYR A 132 13.49 1.68 0.49
C TYR A 132 12.95 2.76 -0.43
N ALA A 133 13.74 3.76 -0.74
CA ALA A 133 13.40 4.75 -1.75
C ALA A 133 13.54 4.14 -3.14
N GLY A 134 12.52 4.25 -3.95
CA GLY A 134 12.44 3.66 -5.29
C GLY A 134 11.24 2.75 -5.46
N ASN A 135 11.13 2.15 -6.65
CA ASN A 135 10.05 1.24 -7.01
C ASN A 135 10.34 -0.22 -6.59
N TYR A 136 9.44 -1.13 -6.97
CA TYR A 136 9.56 -2.56 -6.63
C TYR A 136 10.86 -3.19 -7.17
N ASP A 137 11.27 -2.90 -8.41
CA ASP A 137 12.48 -3.49 -9.00
C ASP A 137 13.73 -3.05 -8.25
N PHE A 138 13.84 -1.78 -7.90
CA PHE A 138 14.95 -1.28 -7.09
C PHE A 138 15.03 -1.96 -5.71
N TRP A 139 13.88 -2.12 -5.03
CA TRP A 139 13.81 -2.87 -3.78
C TRP A 139 14.25 -4.31 -3.97
N TYR A 140 13.74 -5.00 -5.00
CA TYR A 140 14.04 -6.40 -5.27
C TYR A 140 15.54 -6.62 -5.48
N GLU A 141 16.18 -5.83 -6.34
CA GLU A 141 17.62 -5.91 -6.60
C GLU A 141 18.45 -5.63 -5.33
N SER A 142 18.08 -4.60 -4.58
CA SER A 142 18.72 -4.24 -3.32
C SER A 142 18.60 -5.34 -2.27
N SER A 143 17.42 -5.94 -2.13
CA SER A 143 17.15 -7.03 -1.20
C SER A 143 17.95 -8.29 -1.54
N GLN A 144 18.05 -8.64 -2.84
CA GLN A 144 18.86 -9.78 -3.29
C GLN A 144 20.35 -9.58 -2.98
N LEU A 145 20.86 -8.37 -3.15
CA LEU A 145 22.26 -8.05 -2.81
C LEU A 145 22.53 -8.21 -1.31
N ILE A 146 21.61 -7.69 -0.46
CA ILE A 146 21.70 -7.82 1.00
C ILE A 146 21.68 -9.30 1.42
N ILE A 147 20.75 -10.08 0.87
CA ILE A 147 20.64 -11.53 1.15
C ILE A 147 21.91 -12.25 0.76
N LYS A 148 22.50 -11.93 -0.39
CA LYS A 148 23.77 -12.52 -0.83
C LYS A 148 24.91 -12.19 0.13
N GLN A 149 25.03 -10.93 0.53
CA GLN A 149 26.07 -10.49 1.49
C GLN A 149 25.90 -11.17 2.86
N MET A 150 24.65 -11.30 3.35
CA MET A 150 24.37 -12.02 4.60
C MET A 150 24.75 -13.51 4.52
N LYS A 151 24.44 -14.20 3.41
CA LYS A 151 24.83 -15.59 3.18
C LYS A 151 26.35 -15.76 3.18
N GLU A 152 27.08 -14.90 2.50
CA GLU A 152 28.53 -14.92 2.46
C GLU A 152 29.15 -14.65 3.84
N ALA A 153 28.62 -13.68 4.59
CA ALA A 153 29.06 -13.40 5.95
C ALA A 153 28.79 -14.56 6.91
N ASN A 154 27.63 -15.20 6.80
CA ASN A 154 27.28 -16.36 7.63
C ASN A 154 28.19 -17.56 7.29
N LYS A 155 28.45 -17.82 6.02
CA LYS A 155 29.38 -18.88 5.59
C LYS A 155 30.78 -18.67 6.21
N LYS A 156 31.32 -17.45 6.15
CA LYS A 156 32.62 -17.13 6.79
C LYS A 156 32.60 -17.36 8.30
N LYS A 157 31.50 -17.03 8.98
CA LYS A 157 31.32 -17.28 10.43
C LYS A 157 31.28 -18.78 10.73
N GLU A 158 30.57 -19.57 9.93
CA GLU A 158 30.50 -21.04 10.06
C GLU A 158 31.86 -21.68 9.88
N GLU A 159 32.60 -21.28 8.85
CA GLU A 159 33.97 -21.74 8.61
C GLU A 159 34.88 -21.42 9.80
N LYS A 160 34.77 -20.22 10.36
CA LYS A 160 35.54 -19.83 11.54
C LYS A 160 35.17 -20.60 12.80
N ILE A 161 33.87 -20.84 13.02
CA ILE A 161 33.40 -21.71 14.11
C ILE A 161 33.99 -23.12 13.99
N LYS A 162 34.00 -23.68 12.78
CA LYS A 162 34.55 -25.00 12.50
C LYS A 162 36.07 -25.05 12.78
N GLU A 163 36.84 -24.08 12.33
CA GLU A 163 38.26 -23.95 12.63
C GLU A 163 38.53 -23.92 14.15
N LEU A 164 37.76 -23.09 14.87
CA LEU A 164 37.90 -22.99 16.33
C LEU A 164 37.54 -24.29 17.04
N GLN A 165 36.48 -24.98 16.60
CA GLN A 165 36.11 -26.30 17.16
C GLN A 165 37.20 -27.35 16.92
N GLU A 166 37.80 -27.40 15.73
CA GLU A 166 38.91 -28.30 15.42
C GLU A 166 40.13 -27.95 16.28
N PHE A 167 40.43 -26.68 16.45
CA PHE A 167 41.52 -26.22 17.32
C PHE A 167 41.30 -26.68 18.76
N ILE A 168 40.12 -26.44 19.33
CA ILE A 168 39.76 -26.88 20.70
C ILE A 168 39.89 -28.41 20.83
N SER A 169 39.39 -29.15 19.86
CA SER A 169 39.48 -30.62 19.85
C SER A 169 40.93 -31.14 19.88
N ARG A 170 41.83 -30.54 19.07
CA ARG A 170 43.26 -30.85 19.07
C ARG A 170 43.93 -30.58 20.41
N PHE A 171 43.62 -29.44 21.05
CA PHE A 171 44.18 -29.06 22.35
C PHE A 171 43.64 -29.96 23.47
N SER A 172 42.36 -30.29 23.49
CA SER A 172 41.79 -31.20 24.51
C SER A 172 42.37 -32.62 24.38
N ALA A 173 42.56 -33.10 23.17
CA ALA A 173 43.20 -34.39 22.95
C ALA A 173 44.67 -34.43 23.37
N ASN A 174 45.44 -33.35 23.22
CA ASN A 174 46.79 -33.25 23.72
C ASN A 174 46.89 -33.09 25.25
N ALA A 175 45.98 -32.36 25.85
CA ALA A 175 45.91 -32.23 27.33
C ALA A 175 45.61 -33.57 28.02
N SER A 176 44.75 -34.39 27.42
CA SER A 176 44.49 -35.76 27.94
C SER A 176 45.67 -36.69 27.81
N LYS A 177 46.51 -36.58 26.75
CA LYS A 177 47.77 -37.35 26.60
C LYS A 177 48.83 -36.92 27.59
N SER A 178 48.97 -35.62 27.90
CA SER A 178 49.91 -35.12 28.90
C SER A 178 49.68 -35.63 30.33
N LYS A 179 48.40 -35.84 30.70
CA LYS A 179 48.05 -36.42 32.00
C LYS A 179 48.45 -37.90 32.15
N HIS A 180 48.68 -38.63 31.03
CA HIS A 180 49.03 -40.06 31.08
C HIS A 180 50.55 -40.28 31.29
N TRP A 181 51.39 -39.23 31.22
CA TRP A 181 52.84 -39.32 31.47
C TRP A 181 53.24 -38.86 32.87
N LEU A 182 52.32 -38.55 33.76
CA LEU A 182 52.53 -38.10 35.12
C LEU A 182 52.04 -39.09 36.19
N LEU A 183 51.75 -40.32 35.80
CA LEU A 183 51.53 -41.50 36.64
C LEU A 183 52.60 -42.58 36.28
#